data_afb65dd5edcd9fe56a0d6e226295b10a
#
_entry.id   afb65dd5edcd9fe56a0d6e226295b10a
#
_cell.length_a   1.000
_cell.length_b   1.000
_cell.length_c   1.000
_cell.angle_alpha   90.00
_cell.angle_beta   90.00
_cell.angle_gamma   90.00
#
_symmetry.space_group_name_H-M   'P 1'
#
loop_
_entity.id
_entity.type
_entity.pdbx_description
1 polymer ?
#
loop_
_entity_poly.entity_id
_entity_poly.type
_entity_poly.pdbx_seq_one_letter_code
_entity_poly.pdbx_strand_id
1 'polypeptide(L)'
;MRVLLVNPPQAFYPGSDIPAGNLPLGLLYIAAVLEKNGHEVSILDAFMSDSSIWKSKEKTIIGMPGWRIREEIRKRKPEVVGVSNPFTSQVENAIAVCDIAKGVDPRILTVVGGPHVSAAPAQFLEEAKTADIVVIGEGEYAMLDILDSLARRENLSDVPGIAFRNGTAIVQTSPRPWLKNLDELPYPAYHLVNMEQYLEPKTIEYRSFKDRSISMITSRGCPFNCCFCSVHLHMGKSFRSHSADYVVNHIEHVVNKYRAKTIFFEDDNLTLDMERFEAICDKIIERGMRVNWETPNGVRADCLNPKLLKKMKESGCQSLFFGIESGDQEVLDTVIGKSLDLKKVIEVAKTCKELGLKTGAFYIIGFPGEKRENMLQTIEFALRLRANYDVGMHLFVATPSIGTRLYEQCRQGGYIKENLTSRSFAEARQAQGLPMIETADFTALEVKEIAHEAVKRYRRLSLLIHIKSPAKTFKTAFSQPSIVAKFIKSLYSA
;
A
#
# COMPACT_ATOMS: atom_id res chain seq x y z
N MET A 1 -16.16 -0.24 26.19
CA MET A 1 -15.45 1.05 26.12
C MET A 1 -15.82 1.77 24.83
N ARG A 2 -15.78 3.11 24.83
CA ARG A 2 -15.95 3.92 23.60
C ARG A 2 -14.60 4.15 22.92
N VAL A 3 -14.49 3.68 21.70
CA VAL A 3 -13.26 3.73 20.91
C VAL A 3 -13.48 4.58 19.66
N LEU A 4 -12.61 5.54 19.42
CA LEU A 4 -12.54 6.30 18.18
C LEU A 4 -11.30 5.90 17.41
N LEU A 5 -11.47 5.31 16.22
CA LEU A 5 -10.38 5.01 15.30
C LEU A 5 -10.23 6.15 14.29
N VAL A 6 -9.03 6.66 14.13
CA VAL A 6 -8.75 7.84 13.30
C VAL A 6 -7.78 7.49 12.17
N ASN A 7 -8.20 7.74 10.92
CA ASN A 7 -7.31 7.86 9.79
C ASN A 7 -6.90 9.34 9.66
N PRO A 8 -5.64 9.72 9.92
CA PRO A 8 -5.22 11.12 9.94
C PRO A 8 -5.34 11.81 8.58
N PRO A 9 -5.39 13.14 8.52
CA PRO A 9 -5.12 13.91 7.31
C PRO A 9 -3.78 13.51 6.72
N GLN A 10 -3.62 13.63 5.40
CA GLN A 10 -2.39 13.19 4.73
C GLN A 10 -1.58 14.37 4.19
N ALA A 11 -0.25 14.28 4.35
CA ALA A 11 0.70 15.24 3.81
C ALA A 11 1.26 14.73 2.48
N PHE A 12 1.31 15.63 1.49
CA PHE A 12 1.88 15.42 0.17
C PHE A 12 2.96 16.46 -0.06
N TYR A 13 4.10 16.03 -0.55
CA TYR A 13 5.25 16.89 -0.81
C TYR A 13 5.29 17.32 -2.28
N PRO A 14 5.98 18.43 -2.62
CA PRO A 14 6.06 18.90 -4.01
C PRO A 14 6.52 17.81 -4.96
N GLY A 15 5.78 17.60 -6.05
CA GLY A 15 6.03 16.53 -7.03
C GLY A 15 5.35 15.20 -6.72
N SER A 16 4.70 15.05 -5.56
CA SER A 16 3.87 13.87 -5.28
C SER A 16 2.50 14.02 -5.94
N ASP A 17 2.01 12.94 -6.56
CA ASP A 17 0.60 12.87 -6.94
C ASP A 17 -0.27 12.76 -5.68
N ILE A 18 -1.44 13.41 -5.71
CA ILE A 18 -2.42 13.32 -4.64
C ILE A 18 -3.31 12.11 -4.93
N PRO A 19 -3.18 11.01 -4.16
CA PRO A 19 -4.04 9.86 -4.38
C PRO A 19 -5.47 10.17 -3.97
N ALA A 20 -6.43 9.62 -4.67
CA ALA A 20 -7.79 9.52 -4.14
C ALA A 20 -7.74 8.54 -2.93
N GLY A 21 -8.45 8.87 -1.86
CA GLY A 21 -8.40 8.07 -0.63
C GLY A 21 -8.88 6.63 -0.86
N ASN A 22 -8.16 5.69 -0.27
CA ASN A 22 -8.55 4.30 -0.19
C ASN A 22 -9.28 4.03 1.13
N LEU A 23 -10.08 2.97 1.15
CA LEU A 23 -10.69 2.49 2.39
C LEU A 23 -9.62 2.22 3.45
N PRO A 24 -9.78 2.69 4.68
CA PRO A 24 -8.86 2.41 5.78
C PRO A 24 -9.08 0.99 6.31
N LEU A 25 -8.81 -0.03 5.49
CA LEU A 25 -9.15 -1.44 5.75
C LEU A 25 -8.67 -1.93 7.11
N GLY A 26 -7.45 -1.55 7.53
CA GLY A 26 -6.93 -1.92 8.85
C GLY A 26 -7.82 -1.42 9.98
N LEU A 27 -8.28 -0.16 9.94
CA LEU A 27 -9.19 0.39 10.94
C LEU A 27 -10.57 -0.27 10.87
N LEU A 28 -11.06 -0.60 9.68
CA LEU A 28 -12.34 -1.28 9.48
C LEU A 28 -12.34 -2.70 10.04
N TYR A 29 -11.23 -3.45 9.88
CA TYR A 29 -11.08 -4.78 10.49
C TYR A 29 -10.97 -4.71 12.02
N ILE A 30 -10.18 -3.77 12.54
CA ILE A 30 -10.09 -3.52 13.99
C ILE A 30 -11.47 -3.20 14.54
N ALA A 31 -12.20 -2.26 13.92
CA ALA A 31 -13.55 -1.89 14.33
C ALA A 31 -14.50 -3.10 14.36
N ALA A 32 -14.48 -3.92 13.31
CA ALA A 32 -15.34 -5.09 13.22
C ALA A 32 -15.07 -6.12 14.34
N VAL A 33 -13.81 -6.34 14.71
CA VAL A 33 -13.44 -7.21 15.84
C VAL A 33 -13.89 -6.60 17.16
N LEU A 34 -13.69 -5.30 17.36
CA LEU A 34 -14.09 -4.63 18.61
C LEU A 34 -15.62 -4.60 18.78
N GLU A 35 -16.39 -4.30 17.72
CA GLU A 35 -17.86 -4.35 17.75
C GLU A 35 -18.38 -5.76 18.08
N LYS A 36 -17.79 -6.80 17.46
CA LYS A 36 -18.12 -8.22 17.76
C LYS A 36 -17.90 -8.57 19.22
N ASN A 37 -17.01 -7.86 19.91
CA ASN A 37 -16.71 -8.06 21.33
C ASN A 37 -17.36 -6.99 22.25
N GLY A 38 -18.40 -6.30 21.78
CA GLY A 38 -19.26 -5.44 22.59
C GLY A 38 -18.70 -4.04 22.91
N HIS A 39 -17.69 -3.57 22.18
CA HIS A 39 -17.21 -2.20 22.30
C HIS A 39 -18.03 -1.25 21.42
N GLU A 40 -18.19 -0.02 21.86
CA GLU A 40 -18.78 1.06 21.07
C GLU A 40 -17.69 1.70 20.22
N VAL A 41 -17.73 1.47 18.90
CA VAL A 41 -16.67 1.90 18.00
C VAL A 41 -17.19 2.94 17.01
N SER A 42 -16.36 3.92 16.74
CA SER A 42 -16.59 4.88 15.65
C SER A 42 -15.30 5.12 14.87
N ILE A 43 -15.44 5.46 13.60
CA ILE A 43 -14.31 5.81 12.73
C ILE A 43 -14.41 7.29 12.35
N LEU A 44 -13.29 7.99 12.42
CA LEU A 44 -13.07 9.32 11.86
C LEU A 44 -12.01 9.21 10.75
N ASP A 45 -12.45 9.09 9.51
CA ASP A 45 -11.52 9.24 8.39
C ASP A 45 -11.31 10.74 8.12
N ALA A 46 -10.33 11.30 8.81
CA ALA A 46 -10.03 12.72 8.70
C ALA A 46 -9.38 13.10 7.34
N PHE A 47 -8.93 12.12 6.57
CA PHE A 47 -8.45 12.33 5.21
C PHE A 47 -9.62 12.46 4.22
N MET A 48 -10.61 11.56 4.29
CA MET A 48 -11.72 11.49 3.33
C MET A 48 -12.93 12.33 3.72
N SER A 49 -13.19 12.53 5.02
CA SER A 49 -14.40 13.24 5.48
C SER A 49 -14.38 14.73 5.23
N ASP A 50 -13.26 15.28 4.82
CA ASP A 50 -13.10 16.70 4.55
C ASP A 50 -12.11 16.92 3.40
N SER A 51 -12.51 17.67 2.37
CA SER A 51 -11.68 18.00 1.23
C SER A 51 -10.84 19.27 1.43
N SER A 52 -10.71 19.75 2.67
CA SER A 52 -9.88 20.92 2.97
C SER A 52 -8.43 20.69 2.59
N ILE A 53 -7.83 21.69 1.95
CA ILE A 53 -6.46 21.63 1.46
C ILE A 53 -5.68 22.79 2.06
N TRP A 54 -4.62 22.47 2.81
CA TRP A 54 -3.67 23.47 3.29
C TRP A 54 -2.34 23.32 2.56
N LYS A 55 -1.91 24.42 1.94
CA LYS A 55 -0.61 24.47 1.25
C LYS A 55 0.38 25.31 2.04
N SER A 56 1.54 24.76 2.29
CA SER A 56 2.73 25.49 2.67
C SER A 56 3.76 25.47 1.54
N LYS A 57 4.90 26.13 1.73
CA LYS A 57 6.04 26.01 0.79
C LYS A 57 6.61 24.58 0.74
N GLU A 58 6.42 23.82 1.82
CA GLU A 58 7.05 22.52 2.01
C GLU A 58 6.14 21.35 1.71
N LYS A 59 4.85 21.45 2.04
CA LYS A 59 3.88 20.36 1.87
C LYS A 59 2.45 20.84 1.69
N THR A 60 1.64 19.99 1.08
CA THR A 60 0.18 20.13 1.01
C THR A 60 -0.43 19.11 1.98
N ILE A 61 -1.26 19.54 2.91
CA ILE A 61 -2.03 18.64 3.77
C ILE A 61 -3.47 18.62 3.25
N ILE A 62 -4.03 17.42 3.11
CA ILE A 62 -5.40 17.19 2.67
C ILE A 62 -6.15 16.45 3.77
N GLY A 63 -7.34 16.91 4.06
CA GLY A 63 -8.24 16.30 5.02
C GLY A 63 -8.75 17.30 6.07
N MET A 64 -9.25 16.81 7.18
CA MET A 64 -9.91 17.57 8.24
C MET A 64 -8.91 18.43 9.05
N PRO A 65 -9.20 19.73 9.31
CA PRO A 65 -8.35 20.57 10.14
C PRO A 65 -8.33 20.13 11.61
N GLY A 66 -7.21 20.38 12.28
CA GLY A 66 -7.00 19.97 13.68
C GLY A 66 -8.09 20.47 14.63
N TRP A 67 -8.60 21.71 14.43
CA TRP A 67 -9.70 22.23 15.25
C TRP A 67 -10.98 21.40 15.09
N ARG A 68 -11.27 20.92 13.89
CA ARG A 68 -12.45 20.09 13.61
C ARG A 68 -12.27 18.66 14.12
N ILE A 69 -11.06 18.08 14.01
CA ILE A 69 -10.72 16.81 14.66
C ILE A 69 -10.96 16.90 16.17
N ARG A 70 -10.57 18.02 16.79
CA ARG A 70 -10.81 18.32 18.21
C ARG A 70 -12.31 18.32 18.55
N GLU A 71 -13.13 18.94 17.73
CA GLU A 71 -14.59 18.97 17.92
C GLU A 71 -15.19 17.57 17.81
N GLU A 72 -14.76 16.78 16.82
CA GLU A 72 -15.24 15.39 16.65
C GLU A 72 -14.85 14.51 17.84
N ILE A 73 -13.65 14.66 18.40
CA ILE A 73 -13.23 13.94 19.61
C ILE A 73 -14.08 14.38 20.81
N ARG A 74 -14.31 15.66 21.00
CA ARG A 74 -15.17 16.19 22.09
C ARG A 74 -16.60 15.68 22.00
N LYS A 75 -17.17 15.64 20.80
CA LYS A 75 -18.53 15.18 20.54
C LYS A 75 -18.69 13.69 20.84
N ARG A 76 -17.72 12.86 20.44
CA ARG A 76 -17.78 11.41 20.58
C ARG A 76 -17.36 10.92 21.97
N LYS A 77 -16.63 11.74 22.74
CA LYS A 77 -16.15 11.46 24.09
C LYS A 77 -15.51 10.06 24.23
N PRO A 78 -14.51 9.72 23.36
CA PRO A 78 -13.89 8.40 23.43
C PRO A 78 -13.07 8.24 24.70
N GLU A 79 -12.95 7.02 25.19
CA GLU A 79 -12.01 6.62 26.24
C GLU A 79 -10.65 6.28 25.62
N VAL A 80 -10.69 5.77 24.36
CA VAL A 80 -9.50 5.39 23.59
C VAL A 80 -9.57 6.00 22.19
N VAL A 81 -8.46 6.58 21.74
CA VAL A 81 -8.25 7.04 20.36
C VAL A 81 -7.18 6.18 19.70
N GLY A 82 -7.59 5.35 18.73
CA GLY A 82 -6.68 4.55 17.89
C GLY A 82 -6.33 5.31 16.62
N VAL A 83 -5.04 5.48 16.33
CA VAL A 83 -4.56 6.28 15.20
C VAL A 83 -3.80 5.42 14.21
N SER A 84 -4.14 5.50 12.92
CA SER A 84 -3.43 4.80 11.85
C SER A 84 -2.19 5.55 11.41
N ASN A 85 -1.04 4.85 11.30
CA ASN A 85 0.18 5.37 10.68
C ASN A 85 0.70 4.42 9.59
N PRO A 86 0.10 4.47 8.37
CA PRO A 86 0.43 3.53 7.31
C PRO A 86 1.80 3.76 6.66
N PHE A 87 2.33 4.99 6.70
CA PHE A 87 3.57 5.36 6.01
C PHE A 87 4.46 6.25 6.85
N THR A 88 5.78 6.10 6.70
CA THR A 88 6.79 6.97 7.34
C THR A 88 6.55 8.45 7.02
N SER A 89 6.12 8.77 5.81
CA SER A 89 5.80 10.14 5.38
C SER A 89 4.61 10.77 6.12
N GLN A 90 3.84 10.01 6.89
CA GLN A 90 2.63 10.47 7.59
C GLN A 90 2.78 10.51 9.13
N VAL A 91 3.98 10.29 9.64
CA VAL A 91 4.28 10.25 11.09
C VAL A 91 3.81 11.52 11.81
N GLU A 92 4.14 12.70 11.25
CA GLU A 92 3.77 14.00 11.86
C GLU A 92 2.25 14.16 12.01
N ASN A 93 1.47 13.63 11.04
CA ASN A 93 0.02 13.73 11.10
C ASN A 93 -0.58 12.77 12.14
N ALA A 94 0.02 11.59 12.33
CA ALA A 94 -0.38 10.67 13.39
C ALA A 94 -0.08 11.26 14.78
N ILE A 95 1.09 11.85 14.97
CA ILE A 95 1.47 12.55 16.21
C ILE A 95 0.49 13.71 16.49
N ALA A 96 0.17 14.52 15.49
CA ALA A 96 -0.75 15.64 15.64
C ALA A 96 -2.15 15.20 16.13
N VAL A 97 -2.65 14.04 15.69
CA VAL A 97 -3.92 13.49 16.18
C VAL A 97 -3.81 13.08 17.66
N CYS A 98 -2.70 12.48 18.08
CA CYS A 98 -2.45 12.15 19.49
C CYS A 98 -2.40 13.42 20.36
N ASP A 99 -1.70 14.47 19.89
CA ASP A 99 -1.63 15.77 20.57
C ASP A 99 -3.03 16.39 20.73
N ILE A 100 -3.84 16.35 19.69
CA ILE A 100 -5.22 16.85 19.72
C ILE A 100 -6.05 16.06 20.73
N ALA A 101 -5.95 14.74 20.76
CA ALA A 101 -6.70 13.88 21.67
C ALA A 101 -6.35 14.20 23.14
N LYS A 102 -5.05 14.26 23.47
CA LYS A 102 -4.58 14.64 24.81
C LYS A 102 -4.94 16.07 25.17
N GLY A 103 -4.98 16.99 24.20
CA GLY A 103 -5.43 18.38 24.41
C GLY A 103 -6.95 18.51 24.60
N VAL A 104 -7.75 17.51 24.27
CA VAL A 104 -9.18 17.43 24.60
C VAL A 104 -9.37 16.93 26.04
N ASP A 105 -8.78 15.80 26.36
CA ASP A 105 -8.77 15.19 27.69
C ASP A 105 -7.48 14.37 27.86
N PRO A 106 -6.59 14.73 28.81
CA PRO A 106 -5.35 13.97 29.05
C PRO A 106 -5.57 12.50 29.43
N ARG A 107 -6.77 12.13 29.88
CA ARG A 107 -7.13 10.76 30.25
C ARG A 107 -7.43 9.86 29.05
N ILE A 108 -7.70 10.44 27.88
CA ILE A 108 -7.88 9.65 26.65
C ILE A 108 -6.62 8.85 26.38
N LEU A 109 -6.76 7.53 26.30
CA LEU A 109 -5.64 6.67 25.89
C LEU A 109 -5.42 6.78 24.38
N THR A 110 -4.19 7.03 23.97
CA THR A 110 -3.81 7.12 22.55
C THR A 110 -3.02 5.90 22.15
N VAL A 111 -3.53 5.17 21.14
CA VAL A 111 -2.94 3.94 20.62
C VAL A 111 -2.62 4.15 19.14
N VAL A 112 -1.38 3.93 18.73
CA VAL A 112 -0.97 4.10 17.33
C VAL A 112 -0.61 2.75 16.71
N GLY A 113 -1.10 2.47 15.52
CA GLY A 113 -0.82 1.24 14.78
C GLY A 113 -0.49 1.50 13.32
N GLY A 114 0.09 0.49 12.67
CA GLY A 114 0.38 0.51 11.24
C GLY A 114 1.84 0.15 10.90
N PRO A 115 2.18 0.05 9.61
CA PRO A 115 3.48 -0.41 9.15
C PRO A 115 4.68 0.37 9.67
N HIS A 116 4.60 1.69 9.73
CA HIS A 116 5.73 2.49 10.20
C HIS A 116 6.05 2.23 11.68
N VAL A 117 5.03 2.31 12.54
CA VAL A 117 5.24 2.12 13.98
C VAL A 117 5.60 0.67 14.32
N SER A 118 5.19 -0.30 13.50
CA SER A 118 5.65 -1.69 13.62
C SER A 118 7.14 -1.84 13.33
N ALA A 119 7.67 -1.04 12.41
CA ALA A 119 9.10 -1.04 12.06
C ALA A 119 9.99 -0.29 13.07
N ALA A 120 9.47 0.75 13.74
CA ALA A 120 10.23 1.63 14.61
C ALA A 120 9.43 2.04 15.86
N PRO A 121 8.97 1.08 16.70
CA PRO A 121 8.04 1.37 17.80
C PRO A 121 8.64 2.28 18.88
N ALA A 122 9.88 2.04 19.29
CA ALA A 122 10.55 2.84 20.31
C ALA A 122 10.85 4.25 19.80
N GLN A 123 11.39 4.37 18.59
CA GLN A 123 11.67 5.67 17.98
C GLN A 123 10.38 6.51 17.87
N PHE A 124 9.29 5.90 17.40
CA PHE A 124 8.01 6.60 17.31
C PHE A 124 7.55 7.12 18.68
N LEU A 125 7.63 6.31 19.73
CA LEU A 125 7.28 6.74 21.08
C LEU A 125 8.24 7.83 21.62
N GLU A 126 9.52 7.81 21.26
CA GLU A 126 10.45 8.89 21.61
C GLU A 126 10.05 10.22 20.98
N GLU A 127 9.62 10.22 19.74
CA GLU A 127 9.16 11.41 19.01
C GLU A 127 7.76 11.86 19.45
N ALA A 128 6.81 10.93 19.61
CA ALA A 128 5.40 11.16 19.91
C ALA A 128 5.13 11.11 21.43
N LYS A 129 5.38 12.20 22.16
CA LYS A 129 5.21 12.23 23.64
C LYS A 129 3.77 12.01 24.12
N THR A 130 2.81 12.27 23.29
CA THR A 130 1.37 12.12 23.52
C THR A 130 0.79 10.78 23.08
N ALA A 131 1.60 9.92 22.45
CA ALA A 131 1.23 8.53 22.18
C ALA A 131 1.55 7.66 23.41
N ASP A 132 0.55 6.95 23.93
CA ASP A 132 0.72 6.09 25.10
C ASP A 132 1.20 4.70 24.70
N ILE A 133 0.60 4.12 23.64
CA ILE A 133 0.83 2.75 23.19
C ILE A 133 1.05 2.71 21.68
N VAL A 134 1.96 1.86 21.24
CA VAL A 134 2.15 1.46 19.84
C VAL A 134 1.82 -0.02 19.70
N VAL A 135 1.02 -0.36 18.69
CA VAL A 135 0.74 -1.74 18.30
C VAL A 135 1.72 -2.18 17.20
N ILE A 136 2.36 -3.32 17.40
CA ILE A 136 3.34 -3.91 16.51
C ILE A 136 2.71 -5.09 15.78
N GLY A 137 2.61 -5.02 14.45
CA GLY A 137 1.98 -6.06 13.63
C GLY A 137 0.47 -5.89 13.47
N GLU A 138 -0.28 -6.99 13.56
CA GLU A 138 -1.72 -7.03 13.37
C GLU A 138 -2.47 -6.39 14.55
N GLY A 139 -3.36 -5.46 14.23
CA GLY A 139 -4.00 -4.59 15.24
C GLY A 139 -5.30 -5.14 15.83
N GLU A 140 -5.98 -6.08 15.20
CA GLU A 140 -7.33 -6.48 15.53
C GLU A 140 -7.45 -7.02 16.97
N TYR A 141 -6.71 -8.08 17.26
CA TYR A 141 -6.72 -8.67 18.60
C TYR A 141 -5.77 -7.98 19.59
N ALA A 142 -4.74 -7.27 19.08
CA ALA A 142 -3.88 -6.46 19.94
C ALA A 142 -4.69 -5.32 20.59
N MET A 143 -5.54 -4.67 19.80
CA MET A 143 -6.43 -3.61 20.31
C MET A 143 -7.46 -4.16 21.30
N LEU A 144 -8.03 -5.34 21.03
CA LEU A 144 -8.96 -5.99 21.94
C LEU A 144 -8.31 -6.30 23.30
N ASP A 145 -7.12 -6.92 23.29
CA ASP A 145 -6.40 -7.25 24.53
C ASP A 145 -5.99 -6.01 25.32
N ILE A 146 -5.63 -4.90 24.64
CA ILE A 146 -5.39 -3.61 25.31
C ILE A 146 -6.65 -3.16 26.05
N LEU A 147 -7.83 -3.18 25.39
CA LEU A 147 -9.08 -2.75 25.99
C LEU A 147 -9.49 -3.66 27.16
N ASP A 148 -9.31 -4.96 27.04
CA ASP A 148 -9.59 -5.94 28.08
C ASP A 148 -8.69 -5.74 29.31
N SER A 149 -7.38 -5.56 29.09
CA SER A 149 -6.44 -5.26 30.18
C SER A 149 -6.80 -3.98 30.93
N LEU A 150 -7.18 -2.93 30.20
CA LEU A 150 -7.66 -1.68 30.81
C LEU A 150 -8.95 -1.89 31.64
N ALA A 151 -9.90 -2.62 31.10
CA ALA A 151 -11.18 -2.90 31.80
C ALA A 151 -10.95 -3.70 33.07
N ARG A 152 -10.00 -4.63 33.08
CA ARG A 152 -9.64 -5.46 34.24
C ARG A 152 -8.61 -4.82 35.15
N ARG A 153 -8.03 -3.66 34.76
CA ARG A 153 -6.92 -3.00 35.45
C ARG A 153 -5.67 -3.89 35.55
N GLU A 154 -5.45 -4.70 34.52
CA GLU A 154 -4.29 -5.58 34.39
C GLU A 154 -3.07 -4.81 33.85
N ASN A 155 -1.89 -5.44 33.91
CA ASN A 155 -0.66 -4.82 33.45
C ASN A 155 -0.54 -4.93 31.91
N LEU A 156 -0.31 -3.82 31.23
CA LEU A 156 -0.03 -3.80 29.78
C LEU A 156 1.21 -4.62 29.37
N SER A 157 2.10 -4.90 30.31
CA SER A 157 3.27 -5.78 30.05
C SER A 157 2.90 -7.20 29.65
N ASP A 158 1.68 -7.64 29.96
CA ASP A 158 1.17 -8.97 29.64
C ASP A 158 0.50 -9.03 28.24
N VAL A 159 0.25 -7.85 27.64
CA VAL A 159 -0.31 -7.75 26.28
C VAL A 159 0.81 -7.92 25.24
N PRO A 160 0.81 -9.00 24.42
CA PRO A 160 1.87 -9.20 23.44
C PRO A 160 1.71 -8.27 22.23
N GLY A 161 2.83 -7.91 21.59
CA GLY A 161 2.86 -7.13 20.35
C GLY A 161 2.59 -5.66 20.52
N ILE A 162 2.97 -5.07 21.67
CA ILE A 162 2.88 -3.63 21.91
C ILE A 162 4.21 -3.04 22.40
N ALA A 163 4.34 -1.74 22.24
CA ALA A 163 5.28 -0.94 22.99
C ALA A 163 4.53 0.22 23.69
N PHE A 164 4.90 0.55 24.92
CA PHE A 164 4.20 1.57 25.69
C PHE A 164 5.13 2.31 26.66
N ARG A 165 4.66 3.46 27.18
CA ARG A 165 5.38 4.22 28.21
C ARG A 165 5.09 3.66 29.59
N ASN A 166 6.16 3.40 30.33
CA ASN A 166 6.11 3.13 31.77
C ASN A 166 7.00 4.14 32.49
N GLY A 167 6.41 5.24 32.94
CA GLY A 167 7.14 6.39 33.44
C GLY A 167 7.98 7.05 32.32
N THR A 168 9.29 7.10 32.51
CA THR A 168 10.25 7.63 31.51
C THR A 168 10.76 6.54 30.54
N ALA A 169 10.56 5.26 30.86
CA ALA A 169 11.01 4.15 30.05
C ALA A 169 10.00 3.78 28.96
N ILE A 170 10.50 3.27 27.85
CA ILE A 170 9.69 2.60 26.80
C ILE A 170 9.88 1.10 26.99
N VAL A 171 8.77 0.40 27.18
CA VAL A 171 8.73 -1.05 27.35
C VAL A 171 8.14 -1.64 26.07
N GLN A 172 8.82 -2.60 25.47
CA GLN A 172 8.30 -3.41 24.37
C GLN A 172 8.03 -4.83 24.89
N THR A 173 6.83 -5.33 24.65
CA THR A 173 6.40 -6.64 25.11
C THR A 173 6.85 -7.75 24.14
N SER A 174 6.59 -9.01 24.51
CA SER A 174 6.85 -10.15 23.63
C SER A 174 6.11 -10.02 22.31
N PRO A 175 6.68 -10.54 21.20
CA PRO A 175 5.98 -10.53 19.91
C PRO A 175 4.62 -11.26 19.99
N ARG A 176 3.60 -10.70 19.33
CA ARG A 176 2.31 -11.35 19.18
C ARG A 176 2.40 -12.46 18.12
N PRO A 177 1.87 -13.66 18.39
CA PRO A 177 1.66 -14.66 17.35
C PRO A 177 0.74 -14.13 16.25
N TRP A 178 1.09 -14.36 14.99
CA TRP A 178 0.26 -14.01 13.85
C TRP A 178 -1.04 -14.81 13.85
N LEU A 179 -2.16 -14.17 13.49
CA LEU A 179 -3.46 -14.84 13.34
C LEU A 179 -3.35 -15.93 12.26
N LYS A 180 -3.51 -17.19 12.63
CA LYS A 180 -3.34 -18.33 11.73
C LYS A 180 -4.51 -18.49 10.76
N ASN A 181 -5.73 -18.41 11.28
CA ASN A 181 -6.95 -18.55 10.50
C ASN A 181 -7.59 -17.18 10.27
N LEU A 182 -7.44 -16.64 9.06
CA LEU A 182 -8.01 -15.31 8.75
C LEU A 182 -9.53 -15.32 8.67
N ASP A 183 -10.19 -16.49 8.47
CA ASP A 183 -11.65 -16.60 8.40
C ASP A 183 -12.35 -16.33 9.76
N GLU A 184 -11.59 -16.25 10.86
CA GLU A 184 -12.10 -15.80 12.16
C GLU A 184 -12.43 -14.30 12.19
N LEU A 185 -11.81 -13.52 11.29
CA LEU A 185 -12.10 -12.10 11.19
C LEU A 185 -13.47 -11.86 10.57
N PRO A 186 -14.29 -11.00 11.18
CA PRO A 186 -15.52 -10.53 10.53
C PRO A 186 -15.18 -9.70 9.28
N TYR A 187 -16.15 -9.50 8.40
CA TYR A 187 -15.96 -8.53 7.31
C TYR A 187 -15.69 -7.13 7.89
N PRO A 188 -14.91 -6.29 7.18
CA PRO A 188 -14.66 -4.93 7.61
C PRO A 188 -15.94 -4.18 7.97
N ALA A 189 -15.91 -3.37 9.02
CA ALA A 189 -17.05 -2.58 9.49
C ALA A 189 -17.38 -1.41 8.55
N TYR A 190 -17.71 -1.71 7.30
CA TYR A 190 -18.01 -0.73 6.24
C TYR A 190 -19.10 0.28 6.62
N HIS A 191 -20.01 -0.10 7.52
CA HIS A 191 -21.10 0.76 8.00
C HIS A 191 -20.64 1.94 8.85
N LEU A 192 -19.40 1.92 9.34
CA LEU A 192 -18.82 3.01 10.14
C LEU A 192 -18.21 4.14 9.32
N VAL A 193 -18.20 4.00 8.00
CA VAL A 193 -17.70 5.04 7.06
C VAL A 193 -18.75 5.35 5.99
N ASN A 194 -18.65 6.53 5.38
CA ASN A 194 -19.51 6.86 4.24
C ASN A 194 -18.99 6.16 2.98
N MET A 195 -19.48 4.96 2.71
CA MET A 195 -19.06 4.13 1.58
C MET A 195 -19.20 4.82 0.22
N GLU A 196 -20.18 5.71 0.03
CA GLU A 196 -20.36 6.41 -1.26
C GLU A 196 -19.14 7.26 -1.62
N GLN A 197 -18.48 7.89 -0.64
CA GLN A 197 -17.25 8.66 -0.88
C GLN A 197 -16.09 7.81 -1.41
N TYR A 198 -16.05 6.52 -1.06
CA TYR A 198 -14.99 5.59 -1.51
C TYR A 198 -15.34 4.93 -2.84
N LEU A 199 -16.61 4.77 -3.13
CA LEU A 199 -17.10 4.09 -4.33
C LEU A 199 -17.23 5.01 -5.54
N GLU A 200 -17.15 6.33 -5.36
CA GLU A 200 -17.18 7.29 -6.47
C GLU A 200 -16.01 7.09 -7.44
N PRO A 201 -16.24 7.23 -8.75
CA PRO A 201 -15.18 7.17 -9.75
C PRO A 201 -14.08 8.20 -9.47
N LYS A 202 -12.84 7.78 -9.49
CA LYS A 202 -11.66 8.61 -9.19
C LYS A 202 -10.44 8.13 -9.94
N THR A 203 -9.45 9.00 -10.08
CA THR A 203 -8.17 8.66 -10.69
C THR A 203 -7.07 8.80 -9.64
N ILE A 204 -6.31 7.74 -9.44
CA ILE A 204 -5.15 7.71 -8.55
C ILE A 204 -3.92 7.34 -9.38
N GLU A 205 -2.89 8.19 -9.39
CA GLU A 205 -1.62 7.94 -10.08
C GLU A 205 -1.80 7.25 -11.45
N TYR A 206 -1.61 5.93 -11.47
CA TYR A 206 -1.70 5.07 -12.65
C TYR A 206 -3.01 4.28 -12.74
N ARG A 207 -3.95 4.48 -11.78
CA ARG A 207 -5.24 3.79 -11.72
C ARG A 207 -6.38 4.74 -12.05
N SER A 208 -7.31 4.29 -12.86
CA SER A 208 -8.55 5.00 -13.12
C SER A 208 -9.72 4.15 -12.66
N PHE A 209 -10.31 4.53 -11.55
CA PHE A 209 -11.51 3.92 -10.99
C PHE A 209 -12.72 4.45 -11.77
N LYS A 210 -13.08 3.80 -12.84
CA LYS A 210 -14.20 4.21 -13.70
C LYS A 210 -15.56 3.82 -13.14
N ASP A 211 -15.56 2.75 -12.35
CA ASP A 211 -16.74 2.14 -11.76
C ASP A 211 -16.66 2.18 -10.23
N ARG A 212 -17.77 1.81 -9.58
CA ARG A 212 -17.86 1.61 -8.13
C ARG A 212 -16.87 0.53 -7.71
N SER A 213 -15.75 0.91 -7.15
CA SER A 213 -14.65 0.01 -6.82
C SER A 213 -14.37 -0.04 -5.33
N ILE A 214 -13.98 -1.23 -4.84
CA ILE A 214 -13.68 -1.46 -3.43
C ILE A 214 -12.38 -2.25 -3.29
N SER A 215 -11.54 -1.84 -2.34
CA SER A 215 -10.34 -2.58 -1.98
C SER A 215 -10.64 -3.74 -1.05
N MET A 216 -9.95 -4.86 -1.22
CA MET A 216 -10.06 -6.07 -0.42
C MET A 216 -8.69 -6.69 -0.20
N ILE A 217 -8.44 -7.20 1.01
CA ILE A 217 -7.26 -8.00 1.35
C ILE A 217 -7.74 -9.42 1.62
N THR A 218 -7.18 -10.40 0.92
CA THR A 218 -7.58 -11.80 1.03
C THR A 218 -6.50 -12.70 1.61
N SER A 219 -5.27 -12.18 1.69
CA SER A 219 -4.12 -12.88 2.27
C SER A 219 -3.18 -11.89 2.94
N ARG A 220 -2.35 -12.36 3.85
CA ARG A 220 -1.39 -11.56 4.63
C ARG A 220 -0.06 -12.28 4.71
N GLY A 221 1.02 -11.51 4.68
CA GLY A 221 2.39 -12.01 4.81
C GLY A 221 2.96 -12.59 3.52
N CYS A 222 4.28 -12.58 3.44
CA CYS A 222 5.01 -13.01 2.26
C CYS A 222 6.31 -13.73 2.67
N PRO A 223 6.56 -14.97 2.21
CA PRO A 223 7.75 -15.74 2.61
C PRO A 223 9.04 -15.26 1.96
N PHE A 224 8.93 -14.43 0.92
CA PHE A 224 10.11 -13.94 0.20
C PHE A 224 10.87 -12.89 1.01
N ASN A 225 12.16 -12.76 0.71
CA ASN A 225 13.08 -11.92 1.47
C ASN A 225 13.65 -10.78 0.62
N CYS A 226 12.81 -10.11 -0.18
CA CYS A 226 13.23 -8.94 -0.95
C CYS A 226 13.79 -7.86 -0.03
N CYS A 227 15.00 -7.34 -0.32
CA CYS A 227 15.75 -6.49 0.61
C CYS A 227 15.03 -5.19 1.00
N PHE A 228 14.20 -4.65 0.10
CA PHE A 228 13.48 -3.38 0.27
C PHE A 228 12.11 -3.53 0.96
N CYS A 229 11.60 -4.77 1.06
CA CYS A 229 10.21 -5.01 1.43
C CYS A 229 10.01 -5.02 2.95
N SER A 230 9.06 -4.22 3.44
CA SER A 230 8.70 -4.09 4.86
C SER A 230 7.53 -4.99 5.30
N VAL A 231 6.93 -5.76 4.40
CA VAL A 231 5.74 -6.59 4.70
C VAL A 231 5.96 -7.50 5.91
N HIS A 232 7.14 -8.08 6.04
CA HIS A 232 7.47 -8.99 7.15
C HIS A 232 7.44 -8.32 8.54
N LEU A 233 7.54 -6.98 8.60
CA LEU A 233 7.53 -6.23 9.87
C LEU A 233 6.13 -6.08 10.47
N HIS A 234 5.09 -6.11 9.63
CA HIS A 234 3.72 -5.87 10.06
C HIS A 234 2.70 -6.94 9.64
N MET A 235 3.07 -7.85 8.71
CA MET A 235 2.22 -8.98 8.29
C MET A 235 2.92 -10.34 8.43
N GLY A 236 4.22 -10.36 8.76
CA GLY A 236 4.99 -11.60 8.96
C GLY A 236 5.51 -12.22 7.66
N LYS A 237 6.32 -13.28 7.84
CA LYS A 237 6.91 -14.04 6.72
C LYS A 237 6.07 -15.26 6.31
N SER A 238 5.16 -15.73 7.16
CA SER A 238 4.26 -16.83 6.80
C SER A 238 3.08 -16.31 6.00
N PHE A 239 2.83 -16.93 4.85
CA PHE A 239 1.63 -16.66 4.07
C PHE A 239 0.42 -17.25 4.80
N ARG A 240 -0.60 -16.42 4.99
CA ARG A 240 -1.87 -16.78 5.61
C ARG A 240 -2.99 -16.18 4.76
N SER A 241 -4.09 -16.89 4.61
CA SER A 241 -5.14 -16.44 3.71
C SER A 241 -6.52 -16.79 4.23
N HIS A 242 -7.49 -16.01 3.80
CA HIS A 242 -8.90 -16.40 3.87
C HIS A 242 -9.16 -17.57 2.91
N SER A 243 -10.09 -18.45 3.25
CA SER A 243 -10.58 -19.49 2.35
C SER A 243 -11.21 -18.91 1.08
N ALA A 244 -11.26 -19.70 0.02
CA ALA A 244 -11.94 -19.29 -1.21
C ALA A 244 -13.43 -18.97 -0.96
N ASP A 245 -14.10 -19.71 -0.08
CA ASP A 245 -15.50 -19.45 0.28
C ASP A 245 -15.68 -18.12 1.00
N TYR A 246 -14.83 -17.81 1.99
CA TYR A 246 -14.86 -16.51 2.66
C TYR A 246 -14.71 -15.37 1.66
N VAL A 247 -13.71 -15.45 0.76
CA VAL A 247 -13.43 -14.40 -0.22
C VAL A 247 -14.61 -14.18 -1.15
N VAL A 248 -15.15 -15.24 -1.73
CA VAL A 248 -16.27 -15.12 -2.69
C VAL A 248 -17.55 -14.67 -2.01
N ASN A 249 -17.84 -15.13 -0.78
CA ASN A 249 -18.96 -14.62 0.02
C ASN A 249 -18.78 -13.12 0.35
N HIS A 250 -17.54 -12.68 0.64
CA HIS A 250 -17.24 -11.27 0.88
C HIS A 250 -17.43 -10.41 -0.38
N ILE A 251 -17.00 -10.91 -1.55
CA ILE A 251 -17.26 -10.25 -2.83
C ILE A 251 -18.76 -10.12 -3.07
N GLU A 252 -19.51 -11.20 -2.87
CA GLU A 252 -20.97 -11.19 -3.02
C GLU A 252 -21.64 -10.19 -2.07
N HIS A 253 -21.20 -10.14 -0.81
CA HIS A 253 -21.69 -9.16 0.16
C HIS A 253 -21.47 -7.71 -0.33
N VAL A 254 -20.27 -7.34 -0.79
CA VAL A 254 -20.02 -5.97 -1.22
C VAL A 254 -20.69 -5.63 -2.55
N VAL A 255 -20.85 -6.59 -3.45
CA VAL A 255 -21.61 -6.43 -4.70
C VAL A 255 -23.09 -6.18 -4.40
N ASN A 256 -23.69 -6.99 -3.56
CA ASN A 256 -25.12 -6.89 -3.24
C ASN A 256 -25.43 -5.65 -2.40
N LYS A 257 -24.66 -5.39 -1.34
CA LYS A 257 -24.95 -4.32 -0.37
C LYS A 257 -24.50 -2.93 -0.87
N TYR A 258 -23.32 -2.86 -1.49
CA TYR A 258 -22.69 -1.58 -1.88
C TYR A 258 -22.68 -1.36 -3.40
N ARG A 259 -23.22 -2.32 -4.18
CA ARG A 259 -23.23 -2.27 -5.65
C ARG A 259 -21.83 -2.09 -6.23
N ALA A 260 -20.83 -2.70 -5.59
CA ALA A 260 -19.47 -2.70 -6.09
C ALA A 260 -19.42 -3.40 -7.46
N LYS A 261 -18.68 -2.84 -8.40
CA LYS A 261 -18.50 -3.39 -9.75
C LYS A 261 -17.07 -3.87 -9.99
N THR A 262 -16.11 -3.33 -9.24
CA THR A 262 -14.70 -3.68 -9.37
C THR A 262 -14.10 -3.92 -7.99
N ILE A 263 -13.38 -5.04 -7.84
CA ILE A 263 -12.62 -5.38 -6.65
C ILE A 263 -11.13 -5.13 -6.92
N PHE A 264 -10.47 -4.41 -6.02
CA PHE A 264 -9.02 -4.30 -6.00
C PHE A 264 -8.46 -5.22 -4.93
N PHE A 265 -7.78 -6.28 -5.34
CA PHE A 265 -7.06 -7.14 -4.42
C PHE A 265 -5.75 -6.49 -4.02
N GLU A 266 -5.70 -5.98 -2.78
CA GLU A 266 -4.56 -5.24 -2.22
C GLU A 266 -3.59 -6.16 -1.44
N ASP A 267 -3.59 -7.44 -1.77
CA ASP A 267 -2.77 -8.47 -1.14
C ASP A 267 -1.27 -8.22 -1.37
N ASP A 268 -0.44 -8.64 -0.42
CA ASP A 268 1.02 -8.61 -0.55
C ASP A 268 1.53 -9.63 -1.60
N ASN A 269 0.84 -10.76 -1.74
CA ASN A 269 1.15 -11.82 -2.70
C ASN A 269 -0.06 -12.71 -2.98
N LEU A 270 -1.03 -12.19 -3.72
CA LEU A 270 -2.33 -12.80 -3.97
C LEU A 270 -2.26 -14.24 -4.51
N THR A 271 -1.33 -14.49 -5.45
CA THR A 271 -1.24 -15.73 -6.23
C THR A 271 -0.20 -16.72 -5.70
N LEU A 272 0.33 -16.52 -4.49
CA LEU A 272 1.31 -17.44 -3.92
C LEU A 272 0.75 -18.85 -3.77
N ASP A 273 -0.47 -18.97 -3.26
CA ASP A 273 -1.26 -20.20 -3.26
C ASP A 273 -2.14 -20.21 -4.51
N MET A 274 -1.60 -20.79 -5.58
CA MET A 274 -2.26 -20.86 -6.90
C MET A 274 -3.55 -21.68 -6.86
N GLU A 275 -3.59 -22.78 -6.10
CA GLU A 275 -4.76 -23.66 -6.01
C GLU A 275 -5.93 -22.94 -5.35
N ARG A 276 -5.65 -22.24 -4.24
CA ARG A 276 -6.65 -21.40 -3.58
C ARG A 276 -7.16 -20.30 -4.51
N PHE A 277 -6.25 -19.63 -5.24
CA PHE A 277 -6.65 -18.53 -6.11
C PHE A 277 -7.43 -19.05 -7.35
N GLU A 278 -7.06 -20.21 -7.87
CA GLU A 278 -7.84 -20.91 -8.89
C GLU A 278 -9.26 -21.23 -8.40
N ALA A 279 -9.40 -21.72 -7.16
CA ALA A 279 -10.70 -21.98 -6.53
C ALA A 279 -11.54 -20.71 -6.36
N ILE A 280 -10.93 -19.55 -6.04
CA ILE A 280 -11.65 -18.26 -6.00
C ILE A 280 -12.20 -17.92 -7.38
N CYS A 281 -11.38 -18.05 -8.44
CA CYS A 281 -11.82 -17.79 -9.82
C CYS A 281 -12.96 -18.73 -10.24
N ASP A 282 -12.83 -20.02 -9.95
CA ASP A 282 -13.86 -21.03 -10.26
C ASP A 282 -15.21 -20.68 -9.59
N LYS A 283 -15.18 -20.37 -8.31
CA LYS A 283 -16.39 -20.00 -7.56
C LYS A 283 -17.05 -18.70 -8.06
N ILE A 284 -16.25 -17.70 -8.49
CA ILE A 284 -16.79 -16.47 -9.12
C ILE A 284 -17.51 -16.83 -10.43
N ILE A 285 -16.93 -17.72 -11.24
CA ILE A 285 -17.50 -18.18 -12.52
C ILE A 285 -18.77 -19.02 -12.27
N GLU A 286 -18.71 -20.01 -11.37
CA GLU A 286 -19.82 -20.92 -11.03
C GLU A 286 -21.04 -20.19 -10.50
N ARG A 287 -20.81 -19.12 -9.68
CA ARG A 287 -21.90 -18.27 -9.16
C ARG A 287 -22.42 -17.25 -10.19
N GLY A 288 -21.84 -17.20 -11.38
CA GLY A 288 -22.21 -16.25 -12.43
C GLY A 288 -22.05 -14.79 -12.01
N MET A 289 -21.09 -14.50 -11.14
CA MET A 289 -20.88 -13.17 -10.59
C MET A 289 -20.33 -12.21 -11.67
N ARG A 290 -21.03 -11.10 -11.89
CA ARG A 290 -20.60 -10.05 -12.83
C ARG A 290 -19.81 -8.97 -12.09
N VAL A 291 -18.56 -9.26 -11.77
CA VAL A 291 -17.64 -8.38 -11.07
C VAL A 291 -16.32 -8.29 -11.85
N ASN A 292 -15.78 -7.08 -11.96
CA ASN A 292 -14.42 -6.89 -12.43
C ASN A 292 -13.45 -6.96 -11.24
N TRP A 293 -12.20 -7.33 -11.50
CA TRP A 293 -11.18 -7.24 -10.48
C TRP A 293 -9.79 -6.98 -11.06
N GLU A 294 -8.90 -6.44 -10.23
CA GLU A 294 -7.54 -6.04 -10.57
C GLU A 294 -6.57 -6.32 -9.42
N THR A 295 -5.27 -6.39 -9.71
CA THR A 295 -4.20 -6.62 -8.73
C THR A 295 -3.23 -5.43 -8.68
N PRO A 296 -3.62 -4.32 -8.05
CA PRO A 296 -2.85 -3.08 -8.10
C PRO A 296 -1.50 -3.14 -7.39
N ASN A 297 -1.34 -3.98 -6.37
CA ASN A 297 -0.07 -4.13 -5.63
C ASN A 297 0.93 -5.05 -6.33
N GLY A 298 0.49 -5.71 -7.41
CA GLY A 298 1.31 -6.62 -8.18
C GLY A 298 1.27 -8.05 -7.66
N VAL A 299 1.54 -8.96 -8.58
CA VAL A 299 1.68 -10.40 -8.32
C VAL A 299 3.05 -10.87 -8.82
N ARG A 300 3.52 -12.00 -8.33
CA ARG A 300 4.71 -12.65 -8.87
C ARG A 300 4.35 -13.38 -10.15
N ALA A 301 5.05 -13.06 -11.24
CA ALA A 301 4.80 -13.69 -12.53
C ALA A 301 5.12 -15.19 -12.53
N ASP A 302 6.09 -15.64 -11.72
CA ASP A 302 6.45 -17.05 -11.56
C ASP A 302 5.39 -17.89 -10.83
N CYS A 303 4.45 -17.24 -10.14
CA CYS A 303 3.25 -17.85 -9.55
C CYS A 303 2.04 -17.82 -10.52
N LEU A 304 2.26 -17.76 -11.82
CA LEU A 304 1.22 -17.74 -12.84
C LEU A 304 1.52 -18.77 -13.93
N ASN A 305 0.47 -19.38 -14.47
CA ASN A 305 0.55 -20.26 -15.63
C ASN A 305 -0.61 -19.97 -16.59
N PRO A 306 -0.55 -20.43 -17.87
CA PRO A 306 -1.58 -20.13 -18.86
C PRO A 306 -3.00 -20.58 -18.46
N LYS A 307 -3.14 -21.70 -17.74
CA LYS A 307 -4.43 -22.21 -17.26
C LYS A 307 -5.04 -21.23 -16.25
N LEU A 308 -4.27 -20.80 -15.25
CA LEU A 308 -4.73 -19.84 -14.25
C LEU A 308 -5.05 -18.49 -14.89
N LEU A 309 -4.19 -17.95 -15.77
CA LEU A 309 -4.44 -16.70 -16.48
C LEU A 309 -5.75 -16.70 -17.28
N LYS A 310 -6.09 -17.82 -17.92
CA LYS A 310 -7.38 -17.97 -18.61
C LYS A 310 -8.54 -17.91 -17.63
N LYS A 311 -8.49 -18.64 -16.51
CA LYS A 311 -9.51 -18.57 -15.45
C LYS A 311 -9.64 -17.18 -14.83
N MET A 312 -8.51 -16.52 -14.59
CA MET A 312 -8.49 -15.13 -14.12
C MET A 312 -9.26 -14.23 -15.09
N LYS A 313 -9.03 -14.36 -16.40
CA LYS A 313 -9.77 -13.60 -17.41
C LYS A 313 -11.27 -13.91 -17.39
N GLU A 314 -11.64 -15.16 -17.32
CA GLU A 314 -13.03 -15.63 -17.29
C GLU A 314 -13.76 -15.17 -16.02
N SER A 315 -13.08 -15.11 -14.88
CA SER A 315 -13.64 -14.63 -13.61
C SER A 315 -13.71 -13.10 -13.48
N GLY A 316 -13.31 -12.34 -14.51
CA GLY A 316 -13.48 -10.89 -14.55
C GLY A 316 -12.20 -10.06 -14.37
N CYS A 317 -11.01 -10.66 -14.41
CA CYS A 317 -9.75 -9.92 -14.36
C CYS A 317 -9.64 -8.90 -15.49
N GLN A 318 -9.41 -7.63 -15.15
CA GLN A 318 -9.25 -6.55 -16.11
C GLN A 318 -7.79 -6.16 -16.29
N SER A 319 -7.03 -6.15 -15.21
CA SER A 319 -5.61 -5.82 -15.27
C SER A 319 -4.79 -6.56 -14.19
N LEU A 320 -3.56 -6.88 -14.56
CA LEU A 320 -2.55 -7.49 -13.69
C LEU A 320 -1.30 -6.62 -13.64
N PHE A 321 -0.80 -6.41 -12.44
CA PHE A 321 0.50 -5.79 -12.24
C PHE A 321 1.52 -6.85 -11.80
N PHE A 322 2.75 -6.73 -12.28
CA PHE A 322 3.85 -7.63 -11.93
C PHE A 322 4.88 -6.90 -11.08
N GLY A 323 5.23 -7.44 -9.94
CA GLY A 323 6.42 -7.01 -9.21
C GLY A 323 7.66 -7.63 -9.86
N ILE A 324 8.30 -6.97 -10.83
CA ILE A 324 9.50 -7.48 -11.48
C ILE A 324 10.75 -7.00 -10.75
N GLU A 325 10.78 -5.75 -10.40
CA GLU A 325 11.79 -4.95 -9.70
C GLU A 325 13.04 -4.68 -10.56
N SER A 326 13.69 -5.70 -11.12
CA SER A 326 14.86 -5.53 -12.00
C SER A 326 14.73 -6.34 -13.30
N GLY A 327 15.27 -5.80 -14.38
CA GLY A 327 15.44 -6.50 -15.66
C GLY A 327 16.80 -7.20 -15.79
N ASP A 328 17.57 -7.21 -14.71
CA ASP A 328 18.84 -7.91 -14.58
C ASP A 328 18.68 -9.08 -13.63
N GLN A 329 18.94 -10.31 -14.12
CA GLN A 329 18.74 -11.54 -13.34
C GLN A 329 19.72 -11.59 -12.15
N GLU A 330 20.96 -11.16 -12.33
CA GLU A 330 21.96 -11.18 -11.25
C GLU A 330 21.56 -10.22 -10.12
N VAL A 331 21.06 -9.02 -10.46
CA VAL A 331 20.54 -8.06 -9.49
C VAL A 331 19.34 -8.63 -8.73
N LEU A 332 18.41 -9.31 -9.43
CA LEU A 332 17.28 -9.97 -8.78
C LEU A 332 17.71 -11.00 -7.74
N ASP A 333 18.69 -11.82 -8.10
CA ASP A 333 19.11 -12.95 -7.28
C ASP A 333 20.04 -12.53 -6.13
N THR A 334 21.01 -11.65 -6.39
CA THR A 334 22.08 -11.34 -5.44
C THR A 334 21.86 -10.04 -4.65
N VAL A 335 21.33 -9.00 -5.28
CA VAL A 335 21.12 -7.68 -4.66
C VAL A 335 19.75 -7.61 -3.98
N ILE A 336 18.70 -7.89 -4.73
CA ILE A 336 17.31 -7.77 -4.24
C ILE A 336 16.92 -8.99 -3.41
N GLY A 337 17.37 -10.19 -3.81
CA GLY A 337 16.98 -11.46 -3.18
C GLY A 337 15.54 -11.87 -3.50
N LYS A 338 15.08 -11.57 -4.73
CA LYS A 338 13.72 -11.89 -5.17
C LYS A 338 13.59 -13.25 -5.81
N SER A 339 14.65 -13.77 -6.46
CA SER A 339 14.69 -15.07 -7.14
C SER A 339 13.54 -15.24 -8.15
N LEU A 340 13.27 -14.22 -8.96
CA LEU A 340 12.24 -14.21 -10.01
C LEU A 340 12.88 -14.52 -11.36
N ASP A 341 12.44 -15.57 -12.07
CA ASP A 341 12.93 -15.90 -13.40
C ASP A 341 12.36 -14.94 -14.47
N LEU A 342 13.23 -14.12 -15.08
CA LEU A 342 12.86 -13.19 -16.13
C LEU A 342 12.34 -13.87 -17.41
N LYS A 343 12.73 -15.11 -17.70
CA LYS A 343 12.18 -15.88 -18.83
C LYS A 343 10.71 -16.18 -18.58
N LYS A 344 10.37 -16.55 -17.33
CA LYS A 344 8.98 -16.80 -16.94
C LYS A 344 8.12 -15.54 -17.03
N VAL A 345 8.68 -14.37 -16.66
CA VAL A 345 8.00 -13.08 -16.84
C VAL A 345 7.62 -12.84 -18.30
N ILE A 346 8.52 -13.12 -19.24
CA ILE A 346 8.27 -12.96 -20.68
C ILE A 346 7.15 -13.88 -21.17
N GLU A 347 7.16 -15.16 -20.74
CA GLU A 347 6.12 -16.13 -21.08
C GLU A 347 4.74 -15.69 -20.60
N VAL A 348 4.66 -15.24 -19.33
CA VAL A 348 3.42 -14.76 -18.72
C VAL A 348 2.93 -13.48 -19.41
N ALA A 349 3.82 -12.52 -19.69
CA ALA A 349 3.47 -11.30 -20.41
C ALA A 349 2.92 -11.59 -21.82
N LYS A 350 3.51 -12.55 -22.54
CA LYS A 350 3.02 -13.03 -23.84
C LYS A 350 1.60 -13.59 -23.72
N THR A 351 1.37 -14.50 -22.79
CA THR A 351 0.05 -15.10 -22.54
C THR A 351 -1.00 -14.06 -22.17
N CYS A 352 -0.65 -13.10 -21.31
CA CYS A 352 -1.56 -11.99 -20.96
C CYS A 352 -1.98 -11.18 -22.19
N LYS A 353 -1.03 -10.88 -23.09
CA LYS A 353 -1.33 -10.17 -24.34
C LYS A 353 -2.29 -10.97 -25.22
N GLU A 354 -2.05 -12.28 -25.38
CA GLU A 354 -2.91 -13.19 -26.17
C GLU A 354 -4.34 -13.26 -25.60
N LEU A 355 -4.48 -13.25 -24.27
CA LEU A 355 -5.78 -13.23 -23.58
C LEU A 355 -6.44 -11.83 -23.53
N GLY A 356 -5.75 -10.79 -24.02
CA GLY A 356 -6.24 -9.40 -23.93
C GLY A 356 -6.35 -8.86 -22.51
N LEU A 357 -5.53 -9.36 -21.58
CA LEU A 357 -5.37 -8.81 -20.24
C LEU A 357 -4.48 -7.58 -20.30
N LYS A 358 -4.90 -6.50 -19.64
CA LYS A 358 -4.03 -5.33 -19.45
C LYS A 358 -2.97 -5.67 -18.42
N THR A 359 -1.73 -5.26 -18.69
CA THR A 359 -0.63 -5.54 -17.77
C THR A 359 0.21 -4.30 -17.49
N GLY A 360 0.70 -4.21 -16.27
CA GLY A 360 1.71 -3.25 -15.83
C GLY A 360 2.80 -3.97 -15.03
N ALA A 361 3.94 -3.33 -14.85
CA ALA A 361 5.02 -3.89 -14.05
C ALA A 361 5.76 -2.80 -13.27
N PHE A 362 6.14 -3.15 -12.05
CA PHE A 362 6.94 -2.32 -11.17
C PHE A 362 8.42 -2.64 -11.34
N TYR A 363 9.22 -1.59 -11.41
CA TYR A 363 10.67 -1.64 -11.50
C TYR A 363 11.27 -0.69 -10.48
N ILE A 364 12.40 -1.06 -9.91
CA ILE A 364 13.13 -0.26 -8.91
C ILE A 364 14.60 -0.24 -9.34
N ILE A 365 15.22 0.92 -9.32
CA ILE A 365 16.65 1.12 -9.62
C ILE A 365 17.35 1.88 -8.49
N GLY A 366 18.67 1.76 -8.40
CA GLY A 366 19.50 2.47 -7.42
C GLY A 366 19.67 1.72 -6.10
N PHE A 367 19.73 0.39 -6.15
CA PHE A 367 20.13 -0.42 -5.00
C PHE A 367 21.64 -0.39 -4.78
N PRO A 368 22.12 -0.40 -3.52
CA PRO A 368 23.55 -0.68 -3.26
C PRO A 368 23.95 -2.04 -3.85
N GLY A 369 25.03 -2.02 -4.65
CA GLY A 369 25.47 -3.18 -5.43
C GLY A 369 25.04 -3.18 -6.90
N GLU A 370 24.14 -2.28 -7.31
CA GLU A 370 23.92 -2.01 -8.73
C GLU A 370 25.00 -1.05 -9.29
N LYS A 371 25.30 -1.24 -10.56
CA LYS A 371 26.03 -0.30 -11.37
C LYS A 371 25.11 0.36 -12.39
N ARG A 372 25.59 1.42 -13.04
CA ARG A 372 24.84 2.10 -14.10
C ARG A 372 24.31 1.14 -15.17
N GLU A 373 25.13 0.16 -15.57
CA GLU A 373 24.78 -0.85 -16.59
C GLU A 373 23.59 -1.69 -16.19
N ASN A 374 23.50 -2.12 -14.92
CA ASN A 374 22.38 -2.92 -14.40
C ASN A 374 21.06 -2.13 -14.42
N MET A 375 21.11 -0.84 -14.03
CA MET A 375 19.94 0.04 -14.10
C MET A 375 19.47 0.24 -15.55
N LEU A 376 20.40 0.45 -16.49
CA LEU A 376 20.06 0.56 -17.90
C LEU A 376 19.50 -0.76 -18.46
N GLN A 377 20.02 -1.92 -18.07
CA GLN A 377 19.49 -3.23 -18.45
C GLN A 377 18.04 -3.41 -17.97
N THR A 378 17.74 -2.95 -16.76
CA THR A 378 16.36 -2.95 -16.23
C THR A 378 15.42 -2.11 -17.10
N ILE A 379 15.87 -0.91 -17.52
CA ILE A 379 15.09 -0.03 -18.39
C ILE A 379 14.88 -0.67 -19.77
N GLU A 380 15.93 -1.22 -20.38
CA GLU A 380 15.83 -1.90 -21.67
C GLU A 380 14.88 -3.10 -21.62
N PHE A 381 14.91 -3.87 -20.53
CA PHE A 381 13.98 -4.97 -20.32
C PHE A 381 12.53 -4.46 -20.26
N ALA A 382 12.25 -3.41 -19.49
CA ALA A 382 10.92 -2.81 -19.38
C ALA A 382 10.42 -2.27 -20.72
N LEU A 383 11.28 -1.59 -21.51
CA LEU A 383 10.92 -1.10 -22.84
C LEU A 383 10.66 -2.23 -23.83
N ARG A 384 11.41 -3.33 -23.76
CA ARG A 384 11.14 -4.54 -24.58
C ARG A 384 9.80 -5.17 -24.23
N LEU A 385 9.45 -5.29 -22.93
CA LEU A 385 8.15 -5.79 -22.52
C LEU A 385 7.01 -4.88 -23.01
N ARG A 386 7.21 -3.57 -22.96
CA ARG A 386 6.26 -2.60 -23.52
C ARG A 386 6.05 -2.77 -25.01
N ALA A 387 7.13 -2.85 -25.78
CA ALA A 387 7.10 -2.95 -27.22
C ALA A 387 6.44 -4.27 -27.70
N ASN A 388 6.81 -5.39 -27.09
CA ASN A 388 6.43 -6.72 -27.54
C ASN A 388 5.10 -7.18 -26.94
N TYR A 389 4.83 -6.87 -25.69
CA TYR A 389 3.71 -7.46 -24.94
C TYR A 389 2.75 -6.44 -24.31
N ASP A 390 2.93 -5.15 -24.61
CA ASP A 390 2.07 -4.04 -24.13
C ASP A 390 2.04 -3.89 -22.60
N VAL A 391 3.13 -4.29 -21.91
CA VAL A 391 3.25 -4.16 -20.45
C VAL A 391 3.59 -2.71 -20.08
N GLY A 392 2.80 -2.11 -19.21
CA GLY A 392 3.06 -0.77 -18.66
C GLY A 392 4.31 -0.75 -17.78
N MET A 393 5.11 0.33 -17.83
CA MET A 393 6.27 0.52 -16.96
C MET A 393 5.96 1.51 -15.84
N HIS A 394 6.15 1.07 -14.59
CA HIS A 394 6.11 1.89 -13.39
C HIS A 394 7.48 1.82 -12.72
N LEU A 395 8.27 2.88 -12.86
CA LEU A 395 9.64 2.94 -12.39
C LEU A 395 9.73 3.74 -11.09
N PHE A 396 10.38 3.15 -10.10
CA PHE A 396 10.67 3.71 -8.79
C PHE A 396 12.19 3.77 -8.55
N VAL A 397 12.59 4.53 -7.54
CA VAL A 397 13.94 4.51 -7.01
C VAL A 397 13.98 3.76 -5.69
N ALA A 398 15.07 3.07 -5.41
CA ALA A 398 15.25 2.33 -4.17
C ALA A 398 15.16 3.29 -2.97
N THR A 399 14.24 2.98 -2.07
CA THR A 399 14.01 3.77 -0.85
C THR A 399 14.21 2.86 0.36
N PRO A 400 15.18 3.16 1.23
CA PRO A 400 15.55 2.31 2.36
C PRO A 400 14.56 2.49 3.52
N SER A 401 13.40 1.83 3.44
CA SER A 401 12.39 1.88 4.51
C SER A 401 12.93 1.32 5.82
N ILE A 402 12.65 2.01 6.92
CA ILE A 402 13.12 1.64 8.28
C ILE A 402 12.73 0.19 8.60
N GLY A 403 13.67 -0.57 9.18
CA GLY A 403 13.48 -1.97 9.55
C GLY A 403 13.66 -2.97 8.42
N THR A 404 13.89 -2.52 7.18
CA THR A 404 14.21 -3.40 6.05
C THR A 404 15.70 -3.72 5.99
N ARG A 405 16.06 -4.85 5.34
CA ARG A 405 17.46 -5.21 5.08
C ARG A 405 18.19 -4.13 4.26
N LEU A 406 17.51 -3.50 3.32
CA LEU A 406 18.03 -2.38 2.56
C LEU A 406 18.41 -1.19 3.45
N TYR A 407 17.56 -0.86 4.43
CA TYR A 407 17.84 0.21 5.38
C TYR A 407 19.11 -0.06 6.19
N GLU A 408 19.23 -1.26 6.74
CA GLU A 408 20.42 -1.65 7.51
C GLU A 408 21.68 -1.66 6.65
N GLN A 409 21.60 -2.16 5.43
CA GLN A 409 22.69 -2.14 4.47
C GLN A 409 23.14 -0.70 4.16
N CYS A 410 22.18 0.20 3.91
CA CYS A 410 22.46 1.59 3.62
C CYS A 410 23.08 2.32 4.81
N ARG A 411 22.58 2.05 6.04
CA ARG A 411 23.11 2.64 7.27
C ARG A 411 24.54 2.18 7.55
N GLN A 412 24.79 0.88 7.46
CA GLN A 412 26.11 0.28 7.71
C GLN A 412 27.15 0.70 6.65
N GLY A 413 26.72 0.84 5.39
CA GLY A 413 27.58 1.28 4.28
C GLY A 413 27.80 2.78 4.20
N GLY A 414 27.11 3.58 5.03
CA GLY A 414 27.17 5.05 4.93
C GLY A 414 26.55 5.60 3.65
N TYR A 415 25.61 4.87 3.04
CA TYR A 415 24.99 5.23 1.74
C TYR A 415 23.80 6.18 1.88
N ILE A 416 23.39 6.50 3.09
CA ILE A 416 22.31 7.42 3.41
C ILE A 416 22.74 8.41 4.49
N LYS A 417 22.12 9.59 4.51
CA LYS A 417 22.37 10.60 5.55
C LYS A 417 21.86 10.10 6.90
N GLU A 418 22.52 10.46 7.98
CA GLU A 418 22.17 10.02 9.34
C GLU A 418 20.81 10.56 9.82
N ASN A 419 20.42 11.76 9.40
CA ASN A 419 19.19 12.43 9.86
C ASN A 419 18.09 12.39 8.79
N LEU A 420 17.48 11.21 8.59
CA LEU A 420 16.36 11.04 7.68
C LEU A 420 15.06 11.54 8.33
N THR A 421 14.31 12.35 7.58
CA THR A 421 13.00 12.87 7.99
C THR A 421 11.87 12.20 7.23
N SER A 422 10.64 12.29 7.73
CA SER A 422 9.44 11.87 7.00
C SER A 422 9.37 12.46 5.58
N ARG A 423 9.84 13.70 5.42
CA ARG A 423 9.97 14.38 4.12
C ARG A 423 10.92 13.65 3.18
N SER A 424 12.11 13.28 3.67
CA SER A 424 13.11 12.55 2.86
C SER A 424 12.53 11.27 2.28
N PHE A 425 11.79 10.51 3.09
CA PHE A 425 11.12 9.29 2.64
C PHE A 425 9.99 9.55 1.63
N ALA A 426 9.24 10.63 1.79
CA ALA A 426 8.17 10.99 0.86
C ALA A 426 8.70 11.43 -0.51
N GLU A 427 9.76 12.23 -0.52
CA GLU A 427 10.39 12.74 -1.74
C GLU A 427 11.12 11.65 -2.53
N ALA A 428 11.66 10.63 -1.86
CA ALA A 428 12.44 9.56 -2.49
C ALA A 428 11.59 8.46 -3.15
N ARG A 429 10.31 8.39 -2.86
CA ARG A 429 9.47 7.21 -3.18
C ARG A 429 9.24 6.96 -4.68
N GLN A 430 9.28 8.00 -5.50
CA GLN A 430 8.95 7.90 -6.93
C GLN A 430 10.16 8.15 -7.83
N ALA A 431 10.10 7.65 -9.07
CA ALA A 431 11.17 7.86 -10.08
C ALA A 431 11.50 9.32 -10.35
N GLN A 432 10.58 10.23 -10.08
CA GLN A 432 10.79 11.69 -10.18
C GLN A 432 11.20 12.31 -8.84
N GLY A 433 11.25 11.51 -7.78
CA GLY A 433 11.64 11.94 -6.45
C GLY A 433 13.13 12.25 -6.34
N LEU A 434 13.57 12.52 -5.11
CA LEU A 434 14.97 12.69 -4.77
C LEU A 434 15.50 11.36 -4.21
N PRO A 435 16.37 10.63 -4.95
CA PRO A 435 16.97 9.40 -4.43
C PRO A 435 17.72 9.66 -3.12
N MET A 436 17.67 8.70 -2.20
CA MET A 436 18.29 8.84 -0.88
C MET A 436 19.64 8.12 -0.79
N ILE A 437 19.88 7.19 -1.72
CA ILE A 437 21.02 6.28 -1.70
C ILE A 437 22.11 6.82 -2.64
N GLU A 438 23.32 6.91 -2.11
CA GLU A 438 24.54 7.18 -2.86
C GLU A 438 25.59 6.14 -2.48
N THR A 439 26.34 5.63 -3.47
CA THR A 439 27.38 4.61 -3.29
C THR A 439 28.64 5.02 -4.04
N ALA A 440 29.67 4.17 -4.03
CA ALA A 440 30.83 4.38 -4.88
C ALA A 440 30.55 4.19 -6.38
N ASP A 441 29.47 3.47 -6.72
CA ASP A 441 29.10 3.12 -8.10
C ASP A 441 28.14 4.13 -8.73
N PHE A 442 27.41 4.92 -7.94
CA PHE A 442 26.48 5.94 -8.43
C PHE A 442 26.15 7.01 -7.38
N THR A 443 25.79 8.20 -7.87
CA THR A 443 25.22 9.30 -7.08
C THR A 443 23.70 9.34 -7.17
N ALA A 444 23.04 9.99 -6.21
CA ALA A 444 21.59 10.23 -6.24
C ALA A 444 21.16 10.98 -7.53
N LEU A 445 21.99 11.92 -7.99
CA LEU A 445 21.69 12.68 -9.21
C LEU A 445 21.71 11.78 -10.45
N GLU A 446 22.70 10.92 -10.60
CA GLU A 446 22.77 9.97 -11.71
C GLU A 446 21.56 9.03 -11.76
N VAL A 447 21.14 8.48 -10.61
CA VAL A 447 19.92 7.65 -10.55
C VAL A 447 18.69 8.44 -10.99
N LYS A 448 18.57 9.70 -10.56
CA LYS A 448 17.47 10.57 -10.97
C LYS A 448 17.48 10.86 -12.48
N GLU A 449 18.63 11.11 -13.06
CA GLU A 449 18.80 11.35 -14.50
C GLU A 449 18.43 10.11 -15.32
N ILE A 450 18.90 8.93 -14.88
CA ILE A 450 18.56 7.64 -15.50
C ILE A 450 17.05 7.40 -15.46
N ALA A 451 16.42 7.61 -14.30
CA ALA A 451 14.97 7.45 -14.12
C ALA A 451 14.17 8.42 -15.02
N HIS A 452 14.62 9.68 -15.10
CA HIS A 452 13.97 10.69 -15.92
C HIS A 452 14.06 10.35 -17.42
N GLU A 453 15.24 9.95 -17.90
CA GLU A 453 15.43 9.54 -19.28
C GLU A 453 14.63 8.27 -19.62
N ALA A 454 14.55 7.30 -18.70
CA ALA A 454 13.72 6.10 -18.86
C ALA A 454 12.25 6.46 -19.09
N VAL A 455 11.69 7.39 -18.29
CA VAL A 455 10.31 7.86 -18.44
C VAL A 455 10.10 8.56 -19.78
N LYS A 456 11.05 9.38 -20.24
CA LYS A 456 10.99 10.01 -21.58
C LYS A 456 10.99 8.97 -22.70
N ARG A 457 11.88 7.99 -22.64
CA ARG A 457 11.97 6.89 -23.62
C ARG A 457 10.68 6.06 -23.64
N TYR A 458 10.14 5.73 -22.49
CA TYR A 458 8.87 5.00 -22.38
C TYR A 458 7.70 5.79 -22.99
N ARG A 459 7.61 7.10 -22.74
CA ARG A 459 6.57 7.97 -23.33
C ARG A 459 6.69 8.02 -24.85
N ARG A 460 7.90 8.20 -25.38
CA ARG A 460 8.16 8.19 -26.84
C ARG A 460 7.76 6.85 -27.47
N LEU A 461 8.16 5.74 -26.87
CA LEU A 461 7.81 4.38 -27.34
C LEU A 461 6.30 4.18 -27.31
N SER A 462 5.63 4.55 -26.24
CA SER A 462 4.17 4.43 -26.09
C SER A 462 3.44 5.25 -27.16
N LEU A 463 3.91 6.46 -27.48
CA LEU A 463 3.39 7.29 -28.55
C LEU A 463 3.51 6.59 -29.92
N LEU A 464 4.69 6.05 -30.23
CA LEU A 464 4.94 5.34 -31.49
C LEU A 464 4.02 4.10 -31.66
N ILE A 465 3.80 3.35 -30.57
CA ILE A 465 2.87 2.21 -30.55
C ILE A 465 1.43 2.67 -30.84
N HIS A 466 1.00 3.79 -30.27
CA HIS A 466 -0.34 4.34 -30.49
C HIS A 466 -0.52 4.85 -31.92
N ILE A 467 0.46 5.56 -32.47
CA ILE A 467 0.42 6.05 -33.86
C ILE A 467 0.32 4.89 -34.85
N LYS A 468 1.04 3.78 -34.62
CA LYS A 468 0.99 2.58 -35.47
C LYS A 468 -0.31 1.76 -35.32
N SER A 469 -1.17 2.08 -34.34
CA SER A 469 -2.43 1.39 -34.10
C SER A 469 -3.60 2.39 -33.96
N PRO A 470 -4.01 3.08 -35.03
CA PRO A 470 -4.99 4.17 -34.99
C PRO A 470 -6.33 3.76 -34.40
N ALA A 471 -6.78 2.52 -34.58
CA ALA A 471 -8.04 2.03 -33.99
C ALA A 471 -8.01 2.00 -32.45
N LYS A 472 -6.84 1.67 -31.82
CA LYS A 472 -6.66 1.75 -30.36
C LYS A 472 -6.63 3.21 -29.90
N THR A 473 -6.01 4.10 -30.69
CA THR A 473 -5.90 5.55 -30.38
C THR A 473 -7.26 6.21 -30.38
N PHE A 474 -8.09 5.93 -31.39
CA PHE A 474 -9.48 6.44 -31.44
C PHE A 474 -10.31 5.98 -30.23
N LYS A 475 -10.24 4.69 -29.88
CA LYS A 475 -10.99 4.15 -28.74
C LYS A 475 -10.56 4.77 -27.41
N THR A 476 -9.26 5.04 -27.23
CA THR A 476 -8.71 5.69 -26.02
C THR A 476 -9.07 7.17 -25.98
N ALA A 477 -9.00 7.88 -27.11
CA ALA A 477 -9.35 9.30 -27.19
C ALA A 477 -10.83 9.55 -26.86
N PHE A 478 -11.73 8.70 -27.35
CA PHE A 478 -13.16 8.79 -27.04
C PHE A 478 -13.50 8.36 -25.62
N SER A 479 -12.79 7.35 -25.07
CA SER A 479 -13.08 6.85 -23.71
C SER A 479 -12.40 7.64 -22.58
N GLN A 480 -11.35 8.41 -22.87
CA GLN A 480 -10.54 9.14 -21.88
C GLN A 480 -9.92 10.44 -22.42
N PRO A 481 -10.74 11.46 -22.77
CA PRO A 481 -10.25 12.72 -23.35
C PRO A 481 -9.24 13.46 -22.45
N SER A 482 -9.40 13.34 -21.11
CA SER A 482 -8.50 13.97 -20.13
C SER A 482 -7.10 13.35 -20.11
N ILE A 483 -6.97 12.05 -20.41
CA ILE A 483 -5.67 11.38 -20.51
C ILE A 483 -4.96 11.82 -21.79
N VAL A 484 -5.70 11.95 -22.88
CA VAL A 484 -5.13 12.45 -24.15
C VAL A 484 -4.70 13.92 -24.01
N ALA A 485 -5.48 14.74 -23.34
CA ALA A 485 -5.13 16.15 -23.09
C ALA A 485 -3.88 16.27 -22.18
N LYS A 486 -3.80 15.48 -21.09
CA LYS A 486 -2.60 15.42 -20.24
C LYS A 486 -1.37 14.89 -21.02
N PHE A 487 -1.59 13.91 -21.89
CA PHE A 487 -0.55 13.32 -22.73
C PHE A 487 -0.03 14.34 -23.76
N ILE A 488 -0.92 15.04 -24.47
CA ILE A 488 -0.55 16.11 -25.41
C ILE A 488 0.20 17.23 -24.66
N LYS A 489 -0.29 17.65 -23.49
CA LYS A 489 0.37 18.67 -22.67
C LYS A 489 1.77 18.24 -22.22
N SER A 490 1.98 16.96 -21.93
CA SER A 490 3.30 16.42 -21.56
C SER A 490 4.29 16.31 -22.71
N LEU A 491 3.83 16.35 -23.97
CA LEU A 491 4.68 16.41 -25.16
C LEU A 491 5.25 17.81 -25.43
N TYR A 492 4.53 18.86 -24.99
CA TYR A 492 4.95 20.25 -25.15
C TYR A 492 5.72 20.81 -23.93
N SER A 493 5.76 20.06 -22.81
CA SER A 493 6.47 20.46 -21.60
C SER A 493 7.80 19.69 -21.38
N ALA A 494 8.33 19.05 -22.42
CA ALA A 494 9.59 18.32 -22.40
C ALA A 494 10.69 19.03 -23.18
#